data_3d224dbd883b03eecef6b776e892219b
#
_entry.id   3d224dbd883b03eecef6b776e892219b
#
_cell.length_a   1.000
_cell.length_b   1.000
_cell.length_c   1.000
_cell.angle_alpha   90.00
_cell.angle_beta   90.00
_cell.angle_gamma   90.00
#
_symmetry.space_group_name_H-M   'P 1'
#
loop_
_entity.id
_entity.type
_entity.pdbx_description
1 polymer ?
#
loop_
_entity_poly.entity_id
_entity_poly.type
_entity_poly.pdbx_seq_one_letter_code
_entity_poly.pdbx_strand_id
1 'polypeptide(L)'
;RITMWLSEDGNSVVLAIAKPYDGGTASHGNGTMKAIALDSHEEVDKMHAKAIELGAKDDGEPGPRAGTFYGAYVYDLDGNKLCFFNFT
;
A
#
# COMPACT_ATOMS: atom_id res chain seq x y z
N ARG A 1 -12.60 8.76 5.98
CA ARG A 1 -11.97 9.02 7.26
C ARG A 1 -10.97 7.92 7.61
N ILE A 2 -9.82 8.32 8.12
CA ILE A 2 -8.73 7.42 8.47
C ILE A 2 -8.29 7.67 9.91
N THR A 3 -8.11 6.62 10.69
CA THR A 3 -7.50 6.69 12.01
C THR A 3 -6.13 6.01 11.93
N MET A 4 -5.09 6.70 12.39
CA MET A 4 -3.72 6.22 12.30
C MET A 4 -3.03 6.12 13.64
N TRP A 5 -2.19 5.12 13.81
CA TRP A 5 -1.26 4.99 14.94
C TRP A 5 0.14 5.11 14.40
N LEU A 6 0.92 6.03 14.98
CA LEU A 6 2.26 6.34 14.49
C LEU A 6 3.32 5.65 15.34
N SER A 7 4.53 5.53 14.81
CA SER A 7 5.70 5.12 15.58
C SER A 7 6.02 6.18 16.64
N GLU A 8 6.86 5.83 17.64
CA GLU A 8 7.20 6.75 18.72
C GLU A 8 7.75 8.09 18.23
N ASP A 9 8.53 8.07 17.17
CA ASP A 9 9.12 9.29 16.60
C ASP A 9 8.15 10.06 15.69
N GLY A 10 6.94 9.54 15.46
CA GLY A 10 5.95 10.17 14.60
C GLY A 10 6.25 10.12 13.12
N ASN A 11 7.30 9.44 12.69
CA ASN A 11 7.73 9.43 11.29
C ASN A 11 7.16 8.29 10.46
N SER A 12 6.54 7.30 11.09
CA SER A 12 5.98 6.15 10.39
C SER A 12 4.58 5.85 10.88
N VAL A 13 3.71 5.43 9.97
CA VAL A 13 2.39 4.91 10.31
C VAL A 13 2.55 3.43 10.62
N VAL A 14 2.17 3.02 11.83
CA VAL A 14 2.24 1.62 12.25
C VAL A 14 0.95 0.89 11.92
N LEU A 15 -0.19 1.55 12.16
CA LEU A 15 -1.50 0.97 11.91
C LEU A 15 -2.45 2.08 11.49
N ALA A 16 -3.30 1.80 10.53
CA ALA A 16 -4.36 2.72 10.13
C ALA A 16 -5.66 1.96 9.95
N ILE A 17 -6.76 2.59 10.32
CA ILE A 17 -8.10 2.05 10.11
C ILE A 17 -8.87 3.07 9.30
N ALA A 18 -9.49 2.61 8.22
CA ALA A 18 -10.22 3.48 7.30
C ALA A 18 -11.37 2.71 6.67
N LYS A 19 -12.29 3.44 6.06
CA LYS A 19 -13.28 2.80 5.20
C LYS A 19 -12.59 2.30 3.95
N PRO A 20 -13.05 1.18 3.33
CA PRO A 20 -12.47 0.73 2.08
C PRO A 20 -12.46 1.83 1.02
N TYR A 21 -11.40 1.86 0.23
CA TYR A 21 -11.21 2.90 -0.79
C TYR A 21 -12.37 2.96 -1.78
N ASP A 22 -12.93 1.82 -2.14
CA ASP A 22 -14.02 1.74 -3.12
C ASP A 22 -15.39 2.07 -2.53
N GLY A 23 -15.45 2.38 -1.23
CA GLY A 23 -16.70 2.67 -0.54
C GLY A 23 -17.55 1.45 -0.22
N GLY A 24 -17.08 0.26 -0.55
CA GLY A 24 -17.81 -0.97 -0.29
C GLY A 24 -17.70 -1.43 1.15
N THR A 25 -18.28 -2.58 1.41
CA THR A 25 -18.23 -3.20 2.73
C THR A 25 -16.85 -3.81 2.99
N ALA A 26 -16.28 -3.56 4.15
CA ALA A 26 -15.01 -4.15 4.53
C ALA A 26 -15.13 -5.67 4.62
N SER A 27 -14.10 -6.37 4.16
CA SER A 27 -14.02 -7.82 4.20
C SER A 27 -12.56 -8.23 4.13
N HIS A 28 -12.28 -9.53 4.18
CA HIS A 28 -10.94 -10.01 3.86
C HIS A 28 -10.62 -9.61 2.42
N GLY A 29 -9.50 -8.90 2.21
CA GLY A 29 -9.11 -8.40 0.90
C GLY A 29 -9.71 -7.04 0.54
N ASN A 30 -10.77 -6.61 1.19
CA ASN A 30 -11.32 -5.28 0.99
C ASN A 30 -11.40 -4.54 2.32
N GLY A 31 -10.63 -3.47 2.44
CA GLY A 31 -10.51 -2.73 3.69
C GLY A 31 -9.35 -3.21 4.55
N THR A 32 -8.61 -4.23 4.11
CA THR A 32 -7.41 -4.73 4.77
C THR A 32 -6.24 -4.60 3.81
N MET A 33 -5.12 -4.06 4.29
CA MET A 33 -3.94 -3.86 3.45
C MET A 33 -2.69 -3.98 4.30
N LYS A 34 -1.67 -4.66 3.76
CA LYS A 34 -0.32 -4.65 4.32
C LYS A 34 0.51 -3.68 3.52
N ALA A 35 1.18 -2.77 4.20
CA ALA A 35 2.03 -1.78 3.56
C ALA A 35 3.49 -2.06 3.90
N ILE A 36 4.33 -2.10 2.89
CA ILE A 36 5.75 -2.42 2.99
C ILE A 36 6.55 -1.20 2.59
N ALA A 37 7.33 -0.67 3.53
CA ALA A 37 8.18 0.49 3.29
C ALA A 37 9.44 0.07 2.56
N LEU A 38 9.79 0.81 1.52
CA LEU A 38 11.00 0.58 0.74
C LEU A 38 11.86 1.85 0.74
N ASP A 39 13.13 1.70 0.37
CA ASP A 39 14.10 2.76 0.56
C ASP A 39 14.11 3.84 -0.53
N SER A 40 13.45 3.58 -1.65
CA SER A 40 13.44 4.54 -2.76
C SER A 40 12.24 4.32 -3.68
N HIS A 41 11.93 5.32 -4.51
CA HIS A 41 10.92 5.19 -5.56
C HIS A 41 11.28 4.06 -6.53
N GLU A 42 12.55 3.95 -6.84
CA GLU A 42 13.03 2.91 -7.75
C GLU A 42 12.74 1.52 -7.22
N GLU A 43 12.91 1.30 -5.91
CA GLU A 43 12.59 0.02 -5.29
C GLU A 43 11.09 -0.26 -5.30
N VAL A 44 10.27 0.77 -5.13
CA VAL A 44 8.81 0.63 -5.24
C VAL A 44 8.44 0.17 -6.65
N ASP A 45 9.03 0.80 -7.67
CA ASP A 45 8.78 0.44 -9.05
C ASP A 45 9.18 -1.02 -9.32
N LYS A 46 10.36 -1.42 -8.85
CA LYS A 46 10.86 -2.79 -9.04
C LYS A 46 9.99 -3.82 -8.34
N MET A 47 9.58 -3.53 -7.11
CA MET A 47 8.77 -4.46 -6.33
C MET A 47 7.40 -4.66 -6.98
N HIS A 48 6.77 -3.58 -7.44
CA HIS A 48 5.49 -3.66 -8.12
C HIS A 48 5.62 -4.51 -9.40
N ALA A 49 6.64 -4.23 -10.22
CA ALA A 49 6.87 -5.00 -11.44
C ALA A 49 7.11 -6.49 -11.15
N LYS A 50 7.87 -6.77 -10.10
CA LYS A 50 8.14 -8.16 -9.70
C LYS A 50 6.87 -8.87 -9.24
N ALA A 51 6.03 -8.16 -8.47
CA ALA A 51 4.75 -8.73 -8.01
C ALA A 51 3.85 -9.08 -9.21
N ILE A 52 3.74 -8.18 -10.17
CA ILE A 52 2.95 -8.43 -11.38
C ILE A 52 3.51 -9.63 -12.15
N GLU A 53 4.82 -9.71 -12.29
CA GLU A 53 5.48 -10.84 -12.95
C GLU A 53 5.14 -12.17 -12.27
N LEU A 54 5.01 -12.17 -10.95
CA LEU A 54 4.69 -13.36 -10.17
C LEU A 54 3.19 -13.68 -10.11
N GLY A 55 2.36 -12.90 -10.78
CA GLY A 55 0.94 -13.19 -10.91
C GLY A 55 0.01 -12.30 -10.08
N ALA A 56 0.55 -11.33 -9.36
CA ALA A 56 -0.30 -10.38 -8.62
C ALA A 56 -1.11 -9.52 -9.59
N LYS A 57 -2.27 -9.08 -9.13
CA LYS A 57 -3.14 -8.22 -9.93
C LYS A 57 -2.85 -6.75 -9.59
N ASP A 58 -2.64 -5.92 -10.60
CA ASP A 58 -2.43 -4.49 -10.40
C ASP A 58 -3.66 -3.82 -9.79
N ASP A 59 -3.43 -2.99 -8.78
CA ASP A 59 -4.46 -2.16 -8.16
C ASP A 59 -3.98 -0.70 -8.01
N GLY A 60 -2.89 -0.35 -8.66
CA GLY A 60 -2.35 1.00 -8.66
C GLY A 60 -0.89 1.00 -9.01
N GLU A 61 -0.56 1.49 -10.21
CA GLU A 61 0.82 1.58 -10.65
C GLU A 61 1.64 2.51 -9.75
N PRO A 62 2.98 2.33 -9.69
CA PRO A 62 3.83 3.20 -8.89
C PRO A 62 3.64 4.67 -9.26
N GLY A 63 3.53 5.51 -8.24
CA GLY A 63 3.39 6.94 -8.45
C GLY A 63 3.14 7.70 -7.17
N PRO A 64 3.24 9.02 -7.21
CA PRO A 64 2.91 9.85 -6.06
C PRO A 64 1.41 9.76 -5.74
N ARG A 65 1.09 9.75 -4.45
CA ARG A 65 -0.30 9.68 -3.99
C ARG A 65 -0.71 10.92 -3.21
N ALA A 66 0.04 11.25 -2.15
CA ALA A 66 -0.26 12.41 -1.35
C ALA A 66 1.05 12.93 -0.75
N GLY A 67 1.35 14.21 -0.91
CA GLY A 67 2.60 14.80 -0.41
C GLY A 67 3.81 14.02 -0.90
N THR A 68 4.62 13.52 0.03
CA THR A 68 5.82 12.75 -0.29
C THR A 68 5.56 11.25 -0.39
N PHE A 69 4.33 10.81 -0.25
CA PHE A 69 3.99 9.39 -0.32
C PHE A 69 4.00 8.91 -1.77
N TYR A 70 4.92 8.02 -2.09
CA TYR A 70 5.02 7.36 -3.38
C TYR A 70 4.64 5.90 -3.19
N GLY A 71 3.61 5.42 -3.85
CA GLY A 71 3.08 4.10 -3.59
C GLY A 71 2.63 3.33 -4.81
N ALA A 72 2.58 2.03 -4.66
CA ALA A 72 2.07 1.10 -5.66
C ALA A 72 1.24 0.05 -4.94
N TYR A 73 0.22 -0.46 -5.61
CA TYR A 73 -0.73 -1.38 -4.99
C TYR A 73 -0.98 -2.59 -5.86
N VAL A 74 -1.07 -3.75 -5.23
CA VAL A 74 -1.43 -5.00 -5.92
C VAL A 74 -2.34 -5.83 -5.02
N TYR A 75 -3.04 -6.80 -5.63
CA TYR A 75 -3.66 -7.90 -4.91
C TYR A 75 -2.81 -9.14 -5.15
N ASP A 76 -2.47 -9.86 -4.08
CA ASP A 76 -1.72 -11.11 -4.22
C ASP A 76 -2.64 -12.24 -4.73
N LEU A 77 -2.09 -13.43 -4.86
CA LEU A 77 -2.82 -14.57 -5.41
C LEU A 77 -4.00 -14.99 -4.53
N ASP A 78 -3.98 -14.64 -3.26
CA ASP A 78 -5.06 -14.96 -2.32
C ASP A 78 -6.04 -13.80 -2.13
N GLY A 79 -5.88 -12.73 -2.91
CA GLY A 79 -6.77 -11.58 -2.85
C GLY A 79 -6.44 -10.57 -1.76
N ASN A 80 -5.28 -10.67 -1.14
CA ASN A 80 -4.85 -9.71 -0.13
C ASN A 80 -4.26 -8.47 -0.79
N LYS A 81 -4.64 -7.29 -0.30
CA LYS A 81 -4.11 -6.03 -0.82
C LYS A 81 -2.76 -5.72 -0.19
N LEU A 82 -1.79 -5.40 -1.03
CA LEU A 82 -0.45 -5.01 -0.63
C LEU A 82 -0.13 -3.62 -1.17
N CYS A 83 0.58 -2.84 -0.38
CA CYS A 83 1.10 -1.53 -0.78
C CYS A 83 2.61 -1.54 -0.63
N PHE A 84 3.31 -1.11 -1.67
CA PHE A 84 4.75 -0.86 -1.61
C PHE A 84 4.93 0.65 -1.63
N PHE A 85 5.67 1.20 -0.68
CA PHE A 85 5.72 2.65 -0.59
C PHE A 85 7.05 3.20 -0.11
N ASN A 86 7.24 4.48 -0.37
CA ASN A 86 8.37 5.25 0.11
C ASN A 86 7.92 6.69 0.37
N PHE A 87 8.41 7.26 1.46
CA PHE A 87 8.23 8.67 1.76
C PHE A 87 9.50 9.41 1.41
N THR A 88 9.51 10.20 0.34
CA THR A 88 10.68 11.04 0.00
C THR A 88 10.30 12.37 -0.58
#